data_a1eb0b289182e1077e14c6c03f5b166d
#
_entry.id   a1eb0b289182e1077e14c6c03f5b166d
#
_cell.length_a   1.000
_cell.length_b   1.000
_cell.length_c   1.000
_cell.angle_alpha   90.00
_cell.angle_beta   90.00
_cell.angle_gamma   90.00
#
_symmetry.space_group_name_H-M   'P 1'
#
loop_
_entity.id
_entity.type
_entity.pdbx_description
1 polymer ?
#
loop_
_entity_poly.entity_id
_entity_poly.type
_entity_poly.pdbx_seq_one_letter_code
_entity_poly.pdbx_strand_id
1 'polypeptide(L)'
;MKIKILFITAMMAISSIAVYAQSAENFRQPYPLGDKLSPNPNFTGEVWLAPLSEKEELNLPMANVTFEPGCRNSWHSHKAGQLLIATAGIGYYQEKGQPARRLFPGDIVEIAPGVEHWHGAAPDSWFAHIAITTNPQENATVWLSTVSNKQYEEAVNGAETRYSEANRVL
;
A
#
# COMPACT_ATOMS: atom_id res chain seq x y z
N MET A 1 4.75 -60.86 36.29
CA MET A 1 5.50 -59.60 36.05
C MET A 1 4.60 -58.68 35.27
N LYS A 2 4.00 -57.65 35.90
CA LYS A 2 3.03 -56.75 35.28
C LYS A 2 3.76 -55.49 34.83
N ILE A 3 3.88 -55.25 33.51
CA ILE A 3 4.46 -54.06 32.92
C ILE A 3 3.43 -52.93 32.97
N LYS A 4 3.74 -51.87 33.73
CA LYS A 4 2.94 -50.63 33.72
C LYS A 4 3.44 -49.74 32.58
N ILE A 5 2.61 -49.58 31.56
CA ILE A 5 2.85 -48.61 30.48
C ILE A 5 2.41 -47.24 31.00
N LEU A 6 3.39 -46.33 31.12
CA LEU A 6 3.15 -44.95 31.52
C LEU A 6 2.89 -44.13 30.25
N PHE A 7 1.63 -43.70 30.04
CA PHE A 7 1.29 -42.76 29.00
C PHE A 7 1.70 -41.35 29.46
N ILE A 8 2.72 -40.80 28.84
CA ILE A 8 3.10 -39.37 28.98
C ILE A 8 2.31 -38.59 27.92
N THR A 9 1.25 -37.92 28.36
CA THR A 9 0.50 -36.96 27.52
C THR A 9 1.31 -35.68 27.46
N ALA A 10 2.00 -35.44 26.34
CA ALA A 10 2.64 -34.16 26.06
C ALA A 10 1.54 -33.13 25.73
N MET A 11 1.28 -32.24 26.66
CA MET A 11 0.39 -31.11 26.47
C MET A 11 1.16 -30.02 25.68
N MET A 12 0.95 -29.95 24.37
CA MET A 12 1.46 -28.81 23.56
C MET A 12 0.67 -27.56 23.96
N ALA A 13 1.32 -26.68 24.69
CA ALA A 13 0.82 -25.33 24.90
C ALA A 13 0.95 -24.56 23.59
N ILE A 14 -0.15 -24.36 22.87
CA ILE A 14 -0.23 -23.44 21.73
C ILE A 14 -0.25 -22.04 22.34
N SER A 15 0.91 -21.38 22.42
CA SER A 15 0.97 -19.95 22.72
C SER A 15 0.45 -19.19 21.51
N SER A 16 -0.78 -18.69 21.59
CA SER A 16 -1.31 -17.71 20.65
C SER A 16 -0.48 -16.42 20.80
N ILE A 17 0.42 -16.16 19.87
CA ILE A 17 1.07 -14.87 19.75
C ILE A 17 -0.01 -13.92 19.23
N ALA A 18 -0.51 -13.05 20.09
CA ALA A 18 -1.37 -11.95 19.67
C ALA A 18 -0.51 -11.01 18.80
N VAL A 19 -0.71 -11.05 17.50
CA VAL A 19 -0.14 -10.06 16.59
C VAL A 19 -0.93 -8.77 16.83
N TYR A 20 -0.36 -7.87 17.63
CA TYR A 20 -0.92 -6.54 17.75
C TYR A 20 -0.76 -5.83 16.41
N ALA A 21 -1.87 -5.43 15.80
CA ALA A 21 -1.84 -4.60 14.61
C ALA A 21 -1.10 -3.29 14.94
N GLN A 22 -0.11 -2.95 14.13
CA GLN A 22 0.64 -1.72 14.28
C GLN A 22 -0.31 -0.53 14.06
N SER A 23 -0.33 0.43 14.99
CA SER A 23 -1.11 1.67 14.82
C SER A 23 -0.39 2.65 13.91
N ALA A 24 -1.13 3.64 13.37
CA ALA A 24 -0.57 4.67 12.51
C ALA A 24 0.60 5.42 13.15
N GLU A 25 0.49 5.76 14.44
CA GLU A 25 1.52 6.49 15.19
C GLU A 25 2.78 5.65 15.42
N ASN A 26 2.66 4.33 15.42
CA ASN A 26 3.77 3.40 15.62
C ASN A 26 4.42 2.94 14.30
N PHE A 27 3.81 3.25 13.16
CA PHE A 27 4.39 2.94 11.87
C PHE A 27 5.62 3.81 11.59
N ARG A 28 6.78 3.16 11.41
CA ARG A 28 8.05 3.85 11.17
C ARG A 28 8.16 4.27 9.71
N GLN A 29 8.19 5.58 9.46
CA GLN A 29 8.35 6.19 8.15
C GLN A 29 9.22 7.45 8.23
N PRO A 30 9.91 7.85 7.12
CA PRO A 30 10.85 8.98 7.15
C PRO A 30 10.17 10.36 7.13
N TYR A 31 8.87 10.43 6.78
CA TYR A 31 8.12 11.67 6.64
C TYR A 31 6.97 11.73 7.64
N PRO A 32 6.43 12.93 7.93
CA PRO A 32 5.28 13.07 8.83
C PRO A 32 4.09 12.23 8.38
N LEU A 33 3.34 11.68 9.35
CA LEU A 33 2.09 10.97 9.08
C LEU A 33 1.04 11.91 8.49
N GLY A 34 0.95 13.12 9.02
CA GLY A 34 -0.05 14.12 8.62
C GLY A 34 -1.42 13.84 9.20
N ASP A 35 -2.43 14.42 8.57
CA ASP A 35 -3.80 14.33 9.01
C ASP A 35 -4.51 13.14 8.39
N LYS A 36 -5.35 12.46 9.19
CA LYS A 36 -6.25 11.44 8.68
C LYS A 36 -7.28 12.08 7.78
N LEU A 37 -7.38 11.60 6.55
CA LEU A 37 -8.43 12.06 5.66
C LEU A 37 -9.78 11.60 6.21
N SER A 38 -10.74 12.54 6.31
CA SER A 38 -12.14 12.23 6.61
C SER A 38 -12.67 11.18 5.64
N PRO A 39 -13.76 10.44 5.99
CA PRO A 39 -14.32 9.45 5.08
C PRO A 39 -14.39 9.99 3.66
N ASN A 40 -13.66 9.36 2.76
CA ASN A 40 -13.50 9.79 1.38
C ASN A 40 -13.90 8.62 0.46
N PRO A 41 -14.91 8.82 -0.43
CA PRO A 41 -15.41 7.75 -1.28
C PRO A 41 -14.37 7.19 -2.25
N ASN A 42 -13.26 7.90 -2.42
CA ASN A 42 -12.18 7.49 -3.31
C ASN A 42 -11.17 6.53 -2.67
N PHE A 43 -11.38 6.16 -1.39
CA PHE A 43 -10.52 5.22 -0.67
C PHE A 43 -11.36 4.12 -0.01
N THR A 44 -10.80 2.92 0.02
CA THR A 44 -11.27 1.82 0.87
C THR A 44 -10.27 1.68 1.99
N GLY A 45 -10.70 1.82 3.27
CA GLY A 45 -9.82 1.85 4.43
C GLY A 45 -9.36 3.27 4.78
N GLU A 46 -8.42 3.36 5.71
CA GLU A 46 -7.96 4.62 6.28
C GLU A 46 -6.65 5.10 5.66
N VAL A 47 -6.57 6.40 5.43
CA VAL A 47 -5.42 7.06 4.80
C VAL A 47 -5.10 8.37 5.50
N TRP A 48 -3.81 8.68 5.60
CA TRP A 48 -3.28 9.94 6.12
C TRP A 48 -2.50 10.66 5.04
N LEU A 49 -2.48 11.98 5.12
CA LEU A 49 -1.81 12.84 4.16
C LEU A 49 -1.06 13.97 4.88
N ALA A 50 0.22 14.10 4.60
CA ALA A 50 1.06 15.22 5.01
C ALA A 50 1.57 15.97 3.79
N PRO A 51 1.20 17.24 3.56
CA PRO A 51 1.85 18.07 2.57
C PRO A 51 3.36 18.18 2.85
N LEU A 52 4.19 18.03 1.81
CA LEU A 52 5.65 18.13 1.91
C LEU A 52 6.20 19.36 1.18
N SER A 53 5.41 19.99 0.32
CA SER A 53 5.74 21.24 -0.36
C SER A 53 4.72 22.30 0.06
N GLU A 54 5.20 23.33 0.77
CA GLU A 54 4.37 24.42 1.32
C GLU A 54 4.52 25.74 0.53
N LYS A 55 5.60 25.86 -0.27
CA LYS A 55 5.88 27.08 -1.02
C LYS A 55 5.21 27.01 -2.40
N GLU A 56 4.20 27.84 -2.60
CA GLU A 56 3.45 27.93 -3.86
C GLU A 56 4.36 28.27 -5.04
N GLU A 57 5.41 29.09 -4.82
CA GLU A 57 6.35 29.51 -5.87
C GLU A 57 7.12 28.34 -6.48
N LEU A 58 7.28 27.21 -5.75
CA LEU A 58 7.90 26.01 -6.30
C LEU A 58 7.00 25.30 -7.31
N ASN A 59 5.70 25.54 -7.23
CA ASN A 59 4.71 24.93 -8.12
C ASN A 59 4.86 23.41 -8.26
N LEU A 60 5.15 22.75 -7.13
CA LEU A 60 5.41 21.31 -7.04
C LEU A 60 4.60 20.70 -5.88
N PRO A 61 3.30 20.47 -6.08
CA PRO A 61 2.50 19.79 -5.06
C PRO A 61 3.03 18.39 -4.79
N MET A 62 3.36 18.15 -3.53
CA MET A 62 3.98 16.92 -3.06
C MET A 62 3.45 16.59 -1.67
N ALA A 63 3.08 15.33 -1.45
CA ALA A 63 2.58 14.87 -0.16
C ALA A 63 3.11 13.48 0.17
N ASN A 64 3.34 13.25 1.47
CA ASN A 64 3.44 11.88 1.98
C ASN A 64 2.03 11.34 2.19
N VAL A 65 1.74 10.19 1.61
CA VAL A 65 0.46 9.48 1.74
C VAL A 65 0.73 8.16 2.43
N THR A 66 0.02 7.91 3.53
CA THR A 66 0.18 6.71 4.35
C THR A 66 -1.13 5.94 4.39
N PHE A 67 -1.09 4.68 3.97
CA PHE A 67 -2.21 3.74 3.95
C PHE A 67 -2.09 2.72 5.08
N GLU A 68 -3.20 2.45 5.80
CA GLU A 68 -3.27 1.30 6.69
C GLU A 68 -3.28 -0.03 5.91
N PRO A 69 -3.01 -1.18 6.57
CA PRO A 69 -3.09 -2.49 5.93
C PRO A 69 -4.42 -2.72 5.19
N GLY A 70 -4.33 -3.11 3.91
CA GLY A 70 -5.48 -3.34 3.03
C GLY A 70 -6.14 -2.08 2.46
N CYS A 71 -5.74 -0.88 2.89
CA CYS A 71 -6.24 0.37 2.32
C CYS A 71 -5.75 0.57 0.89
N ARG A 72 -6.61 1.10 0.06
CA ARG A 72 -6.33 1.41 -1.35
C ARG A 72 -7.20 2.54 -1.86
N ASN A 73 -6.71 3.27 -2.86
CA ASN A 73 -7.55 4.22 -3.58
C ASN A 73 -8.40 3.53 -4.68
N SER A 74 -9.38 4.27 -5.16
CA SER A 74 -10.17 3.88 -6.33
C SER A 74 -9.32 3.94 -7.61
N TRP A 75 -9.77 3.28 -8.68
CA TRP A 75 -9.23 3.53 -10.00
C TRP A 75 -9.30 5.02 -10.30
N HIS A 76 -8.23 5.57 -10.81
CA HIS A 76 -8.15 6.98 -11.17
C HIS A 76 -7.07 7.21 -12.23
N SER A 77 -7.06 8.41 -12.79
CA SER A 77 -6.00 8.88 -13.68
C SER A 77 -5.65 10.33 -13.37
N HIS A 78 -4.48 10.75 -13.83
CA HIS A 78 -4.01 12.13 -13.75
C HIS A 78 -3.83 12.69 -15.17
N LYS A 79 -4.43 13.86 -15.45
CA LYS A 79 -4.35 14.45 -16.82
C LYS A 79 -2.94 14.73 -17.28
N ALA A 80 -2.04 15.08 -16.38
CA ALA A 80 -0.63 15.38 -16.69
C ALA A 80 0.37 14.40 -16.05
N GLY A 81 -0.12 13.25 -15.54
CA GLY A 81 0.71 12.22 -14.92
C GLY A 81 0.97 12.42 -13.43
N GLN A 82 1.69 11.47 -12.84
CA GLN A 82 2.07 11.46 -11.42
C GLN A 82 3.37 10.68 -11.24
N LEU A 83 4.16 11.06 -10.22
CA LEU A 83 5.31 10.28 -9.77
C LEU A 83 5.05 9.80 -8.34
N LEU A 84 5.27 8.52 -8.08
CA LEU A 84 5.24 7.95 -6.72
C LEU A 84 6.64 7.48 -6.32
N ILE A 85 7.01 7.73 -5.07
CA ILE A 85 8.24 7.21 -4.47
C ILE A 85 7.85 6.47 -3.20
N ALA A 86 7.94 5.14 -3.19
CA ALA A 86 7.66 4.34 -2.01
C ALA A 86 8.71 4.60 -0.92
N THR A 87 8.27 4.85 0.32
CA THR A 87 9.15 5.31 1.41
C THR A 87 9.16 4.39 2.61
N ALA A 88 8.08 3.66 2.89
CA ALA A 88 8.01 2.72 4.00
C ALA A 88 6.92 1.66 3.77
N GLY A 89 7.12 0.49 4.38
CA GLY A 89 6.16 -0.62 4.32
C GLY A 89 6.11 -1.30 2.96
N ILE A 90 4.98 -1.96 2.68
CA ILE A 90 4.77 -2.71 1.44
C ILE A 90 3.45 -2.25 0.80
N GLY A 91 3.51 -1.92 -0.47
CA GLY A 91 2.35 -1.51 -1.25
C GLY A 91 2.22 -2.25 -2.57
N TYR A 92 1.16 -1.91 -3.29
CA TYR A 92 0.87 -2.38 -4.64
C TYR A 92 0.48 -1.22 -5.54
N TYR A 93 0.84 -1.35 -6.79
CA TYR A 93 0.43 -0.48 -7.88
C TYR A 93 -0.05 -1.33 -9.06
N GLN A 94 -1.12 -0.90 -9.71
CA GLN A 94 -1.61 -1.57 -10.90
C GLN A 94 -2.16 -0.58 -11.91
N GLU A 95 -1.72 -0.69 -13.15
CA GLU A 95 -2.37 -0.07 -14.30
C GLU A 95 -3.52 -0.97 -14.80
N LYS A 96 -4.55 -0.37 -15.32
CA LYS A 96 -5.71 -1.10 -15.83
C LYS A 96 -5.31 -2.03 -16.98
N GLY A 97 -5.67 -3.30 -16.84
CA GLY A 97 -5.32 -4.33 -17.82
C GLY A 97 -3.89 -4.87 -17.70
N GLN A 98 -3.09 -4.37 -16.77
CA GLN A 98 -1.74 -4.87 -16.49
C GLN A 98 -1.68 -5.66 -15.18
N PRO A 99 -0.68 -6.54 -15.01
CA PRO A 99 -0.41 -7.18 -13.73
C PRO A 99 -0.04 -6.16 -12.65
N ALA A 100 -0.50 -6.36 -11.42
CA ALA A 100 -0.10 -5.51 -10.30
C ALA A 100 1.39 -5.69 -9.97
N ARG A 101 2.04 -4.61 -9.56
CA ARG A 101 3.43 -4.57 -9.10
C ARG A 101 3.46 -4.39 -7.58
N ARG A 102 4.23 -5.22 -6.87
CA ARG A 102 4.55 -5.02 -5.47
C ARG A 102 5.59 -3.91 -5.34
N LEU A 103 5.42 -3.04 -4.34
CA LEU A 103 6.28 -1.88 -4.09
C LEU A 103 6.96 -2.00 -2.73
N PHE A 104 8.26 -1.68 -2.72
CA PHE A 104 9.11 -1.60 -1.54
C PHE A 104 9.70 -0.20 -1.40
N PRO A 105 10.16 0.18 -0.19
CA PRO A 105 10.86 1.46 -0.01
C PRO A 105 12.01 1.64 -1.00
N GLY A 106 12.03 2.78 -1.70
CA GLY A 106 12.97 3.10 -2.78
C GLY A 106 12.43 2.84 -4.19
N ASP A 107 11.31 2.11 -4.34
CA ASP A 107 10.69 1.95 -5.64
C ASP A 107 10.08 3.27 -6.15
N ILE A 108 10.26 3.51 -7.45
CA ILE A 108 9.68 4.64 -8.15
C ILE A 108 8.66 4.14 -9.17
N VAL A 109 7.52 4.83 -9.24
CA VAL A 109 6.47 4.59 -10.24
C VAL A 109 6.24 5.88 -11.01
N GLU A 110 6.55 5.86 -12.29
CA GLU A 110 6.27 6.95 -13.22
C GLU A 110 4.94 6.66 -13.92
N ILE A 111 3.94 7.48 -13.67
CA ILE A 111 2.60 7.30 -14.20
C ILE A 111 2.36 8.33 -15.30
N ALA A 112 2.28 7.85 -16.54
CA ALA A 112 2.06 8.72 -17.70
C ALA A 112 0.68 9.39 -17.67
N PRO A 113 0.51 10.54 -18.35
CA PRO A 113 -0.78 11.21 -18.46
C PRO A 113 -1.90 10.28 -18.93
N GLY A 114 -3.03 10.32 -18.23
CA GLY A 114 -4.24 9.57 -18.56
C GLY A 114 -4.23 8.08 -18.23
N VAL A 115 -3.13 7.52 -17.71
CA VAL A 115 -3.07 6.10 -17.32
C VAL A 115 -4.03 5.83 -16.16
N GLU A 116 -5.01 4.93 -16.37
CA GLU A 116 -5.90 4.47 -15.31
C GLU A 116 -5.16 3.48 -14.40
N HIS A 117 -5.10 3.80 -13.12
CA HIS A 117 -4.35 3.01 -12.13
C HIS A 117 -4.98 3.09 -10.75
N TRP A 118 -4.50 2.25 -9.86
CA TRP A 118 -4.69 2.33 -8.42
C TRP A 118 -3.41 1.94 -7.69
N HIS A 119 -3.30 2.36 -6.44
CA HIS A 119 -2.26 1.93 -5.52
C HIS A 119 -2.81 1.83 -4.10
N GLY A 120 -2.11 1.09 -3.24
CA GLY A 120 -2.54 0.84 -1.87
C GLY A 120 -1.55 0.03 -1.08
N ALA A 121 -1.87 -0.21 0.20
CA ALA A 121 -1.08 -1.01 1.12
C ALA A 121 -1.27 -2.52 0.87
N ALA A 122 -0.32 -3.33 1.32
CA ALA A 122 -0.49 -4.78 1.41
C ALA A 122 -1.53 -5.15 2.49
N PRO A 123 -2.12 -6.36 2.44
CA PRO A 123 -3.14 -6.78 3.41
C PRO A 123 -2.66 -6.78 4.86
N ASP A 124 -1.36 -6.97 5.06
CA ASP A 124 -0.70 -7.15 6.36
C ASP A 124 0.41 -6.13 6.65
N SER A 125 0.55 -5.10 5.82
CA SER A 125 1.56 -4.05 5.97
C SER A 125 0.97 -2.66 5.75
N TRP A 126 1.38 -1.70 6.55
CA TRP A 126 1.27 -0.29 6.23
C TRP A 126 2.08 0.02 4.96
N PHE A 127 1.71 1.09 4.27
CA PHE A 127 2.43 1.57 3.10
C PHE A 127 2.47 3.10 3.08
N ALA A 128 3.66 3.67 2.95
CA ALA A 128 3.83 5.09 2.76
C ALA A 128 4.58 5.39 1.46
N HIS A 129 4.18 6.46 0.78
CA HIS A 129 4.83 6.93 -0.43
C HIS A 129 4.70 8.43 -0.56
N ILE A 130 5.65 9.06 -1.26
CA ILE A 130 5.51 10.44 -1.72
C ILE A 130 4.74 10.41 -3.02
N ALA A 131 3.67 11.19 -3.10
CA ALA A 131 2.94 11.48 -4.32
C ALA A 131 3.32 12.87 -4.83
N ILE A 132 3.83 12.97 -6.05
CA ILE A 132 4.25 14.21 -6.71
C ILE A 132 3.32 14.46 -7.88
N THR A 133 2.66 15.63 -7.88
CA THR A 133 1.81 16.07 -9.00
C THR A 133 2.68 16.74 -10.05
N THR A 134 2.74 16.15 -11.23
CA THR A 134 3.46 16.74 -12.39
C THR A 134 2.59 17.78 -13.09
N ASN A 135 3.19 18.85 -13.64
CA ASN A 135 2.49 19.92 -14.36
C ASN A 135 1.19 20.39 -13.67
N PRO A 136 1.24 20.88 -12.43
CA PRO A 136 0.06 21.06 -11.58
C PRO A 136 -1.00 22.02 -12.16
N GLN A 137 -0.61 22.99 -13.02
CA GLN A 137 -1.57 23.88 -13.69
C GLN A 137 -2.46 23.17 -14.71
N GLU A 138 -1.97 22.08 -15.30
CA GLU A 138 -2.69 21.32 -16.33
C GLU A 138 -3.23 19.99 -15.78
N ASN A 139 -2.80 19.62 -14.56
CA ASN A 139 -3.15 18.34 -13.96
C ASN A 139 -4.50 18.39 -13.22
N ALA A 140 -5.21 17.29 -13.32
CA ALA A 140 -6.41 17.02 -12.53
C ALA A 140 -6.54 15.52 -12.33
N THR A 141 -6.97 15.12 -11.14
CA THR A 141 -7.31 13.71 -10.86
C THR A 141 -8.72 13.41 -11.34
N VAL A 142 -8.86 12.38 -12.14
CA VAL A 142 -10.15 11.85 -12.59
C VAL A 142 -10.43 10.56 -11.84
N TRP A 143 -11.33 10.60 -10.89
CA TRP A 143 -11.74 9.43 -10.11
C TRP A 143 -12.71 8.57 -10.89
N LEU A 144 -12.51 7.25 -10.82
CA LEU A 144 -13.29 6.23 -11.51
C LEU A 144 -13.94 5.27 -10.49
N SER A 145 -14.17 4.02 -10.87
CA SER A 145 -14.78 3.02 -9.99
C SER A 145 -13.86 2.62 -8.83
N THR A 146 -14.44 2.22 -7.71
CA THR A 146 -13.71 1.63 -6.59
C THR A 146 -13.05 0.31 -7.03
N VAL A 147 -11.86 0.03 -6.47
CA VAL A 147 -11.24 -1.29 -6.56
C VAL A 147 -11.95 -2.23 -5.60
N SER A 148 -12.73 -3.19 -6.12
CA SER A 148 -13.44 -4.15 -5.28
C SER A 148 -12.48 -5.05 -4.49
N ASN A 149 -12.97 -5.69 -3.41
CA ASN A 149 -12.16 -6.63 -2.65
C ASN A 149 -11.62 -7.76 -3.53
N LYS A 150 -12.45 -8.29 -4.43
CA LYS A 150 -12.05 -9.32 -5.38
C LYS A 150 -10.90 -8.86 -6.29
N GLN A 151 -11.01 -7.67 -6.88
CA GLN A 151 -9.95 -7.12 -7.74
C GLN A 151 -8.64 -6.92 -6.97
N TYR A 152 -8.73 -6.39 -5.74
CA TYR A 152 -7.58 -6.20 -4.88
C TYR A 152 -6.89 -7.53 -4.53
N GLU A 153 -7.65 -8.54 -4.09
CA GLU A 153 -7.14 -9.87 -3.74
C GLU A 153 -6.48 -10.56 -4.95
N GLU A 154 -7.11 -10.49 -6.12
CA GLU A 154 -6.54 -11.05 -7.36
C GLU A 154 -5.23 -10.35 -7.75
N ALA A 155 -5.16 -9.03 -7.62
CA ALA A 155 -3.97 -8.24 -7.91
C ALA A 155 -2.82 -8.57 -6.95
N VAL A 156 -3.08 -8.63 -5.64
CA VAL A 156 -2.11 -8.99 -4.59
C VAL A 156 -1.58 -10.40 -4.83
N ASN A 157 -2.45 -11.40 -4.94
CA ASN A 157 -2.06 -12.80 -5.13
C ASN A 157 -1.22 -12.99 -6.40
N GLY A 158 -1.60 -12.33 -7.49
CA GLY A 158 -0.85 -12.37 -8.74
C GLY A 158 0.55 -11.71 -8.62
N ALA A 159 0.67 -10.62 -7.87
CA ALA A 159 1.95 -9.96 -7.63
C ALA A 159 2.86 -10.79 -6.72
N GLU A 160 2.32 -11.41 -5.65
CA GLU A 160 3.07 -12.29 -4.76
C GLU A 160 3.61 -13.53 -5.48
N THR A 161 2.81 -14.14 -6.35
CA THR A 161 3.24 -15.28 -7.15
C THR A 161 4.46 -14.91 -8.00
N ARG A 162 4.40 -13.81 -8.76
CA ARG A 162 5.51 -13.34 -9.59
C ARG A 162 6.75 -12.98 -8.78
N TYR A 163 6.59 -12.33 -7.62
CA TYR A 163 7.69 -12.00 -6.73
C TYR A 163 8.38 -13.26 -6.20
N SER A 164 7.60 -14.27 -5.79
CA SER A 164 8.13 -15.54 -5.29
C SER A 164 8.85 -16.33 -6.38
N GLU A 165 8.35 -16.34 -7.61
CA GLU A 165 8.98 -16.99 -8.76
C GLU A 165 10.32 -16.33 -9.11
N ALA A 166 10.36 -14.99 -9.15
CA ALA A 166 11.59 -14.24 -9.43
C ALA A 166 12.71 -14.52 -8.40
N ASN A 167 12.34 -14.67 -7.12
CA ASN A 167 13.32 -14.92 -6.04
C ASN A 167 13.72 -16.39 -5.89
N ARG A 168 13.12 -17.34 -6.59
CA ARG A 168 13.56 -18.75 -6.60
C ARG A 168 14.68 -19.02 -7.60
N VAL A 169 14.95 -18.10 -8.49
CA VAL A 169 15.95 -18.24 -9.57
C VAL A 169 17.32 -17.65 -9.16
N LEU A 170 17.37 -17.02 -7.98
CA LEU A 170 18.61 -16.49 -7.37
C LEU A 170 19.14 -17.43 -6.28
#